data_6c016ad9f4217f7814b33eef3e8aec0e
#
_entry.id   6c016ad9f4217f7814b33eef3e8aec0e
#
_cell.length_a   1.000
_cell.length_b   1.000
_cell.length_c   1.000
_cell.angle_alpha   90.00
_cell.angle_beta   90.00
_cell.angle_gamma   90.00
#
_symmetry.space_group_name_H-M   'P 1'
#
loop_
_entity.id
_entity.type
_entity.pdbx_description
1 polymer ?
#
loop_
_entity_poly.entity_id
_entity_poly.type
_entity_poly.pdbx_seq_one_letter_code
_entity_poly.pdbx_strand_id
1 'polypeptide(L)'
;MPPPYDAIVIGAGHNGLAAARVLVSRGRSVLVLEKNNYVGGMAGTRSVFAGCRNEVGASVLFPLAREVLEAFRFEDHGAEFIELPMMAINLAGAGQRPLMFYTSQRRQLWHLLRHHGPGALLRFARLARFIAYPASVLDRFRPDSPPRSLDELLRDAPDDARREQLRLVFTGSAMDLIERFFPDPVKHHTFRALLAFAAIQSTYKGPYTPGSALCLVYTFAQSGDGGLMRRVKGGMGALSEALARSLSADGGEIRLGATVDHVLMESGHAVGVVMKGGEEIRARVVLSNLDRPATFQRLVGESHLDAGIAESVARAEHRGAWVHMLFRLDGLPSYGGEWAWLNRDIHNRFGGAIVDSPEQLQRSFEACDAGQLPEWFPVAFQIPSVMDPSLAPAGQHIASAYGFCFPCKAPKSERGKLRDIAAERVIDIISGYMPDFRARIIDKAIFSSDHFASMHGATEGDFTHGLIHPENMLAARAMVPGSAHRTPIEGLYLCGSACHPGPGVTFMPGYNCGLEVERVLDGA
;
A
#
# COMPACT_ATOMS: atom_id res chain seq x y z
N MET A 1 -33.25 -24.01 8.86
CA MET A 1 -32.27 -22.91 8.71
C MET A 1 -32.02 -22.72 7.22
N PRO A 2 -31.83 -21.52 6.73
CA PRO A 2 -31.42 -21.34 5.33
C PRO A 2 -30.12 -22.11 5.07
N PRO A 3 -29.89 -22.58 3.82
CA PRO A 3 -28.65 -23.27 3.50
C PRO A 3 -27.46 -22.35 3.79
N PRO A 4 -26.36 -22.86 4.34
CA PRO A 4 -25.19 -22.03 4.64
C PRO A 4 -24.61 -21.44 3.35
N TYR A 5 -23.98 -20.26 3.45
CA TYR A 5 -23.18 -19.75 2.35
C TYR A 5 -22.03 -20.71 2.04
N ASP A 6 -21.56 -20.74 0.79
CA ASP A 6 -20.29 -21.41 0.48
C ASP A 6 -19.13 -20.67 1.13
N ALA A 7 -19.16 -19.34 1.11
CA ALA A 7 -18.11 -18.52 1.74
C ALA A 7 -18.65 -17.25 2.39
N ILE A 8 -18.08 -16.87 3.52
CA ILE A 8 -18.21 -15.55 4.12
C ILE A 8 -16.87 -14.83 4.03
N VAL A 9 -16.87 -13.58 3.55
CA VAL A 9 -15.68 -12.72 3.50
C VAL A 9 -15.82 -11.59 4.52
N ILE A 10 -14.88 -11.53 5.46
CA ILE A 10 -14.84 -10.47 6.48
C ILE A 10 -13.99 -9.31 5.98
N GLY A 11 -14.64 -8.19 5.68
CA GLY A 11 -14.04 -6.95 5.18
C GLY A 11 -14.14 -6.78 3.66
N ALA A 12 -14.86 -5.72 3.22
CA ALA A 12 -15.02 -5.34 1.81
C ALA A 12 -13.89 -4.42 1.31
N GLY A 13 -12.65 -4.59 1.79
CA GLY A 13 -11.46 -4.01 1.17
C GLY A 13 -11.22 -4.63 -0.21
N HIS A 14 -10.39 -4.00 -1.03
CA HIS A 14 -10.16 -4.42 -2.42
C HIS A 14 -9.81 -5.91 -2.58
N ASN A 15 -9.03 -6.50 -1.69
CA ASN A 15 -8.70 -7.94 -1.72
C ASN A 15 -9.88 -8.83 -1.31
N GLY A 16 -10.65 -8.45 -0.28
CA GLY A 16 -11.85 -9.19 0.13
C GLY A 16 -12.87 -9.26 -1.00
N LEU A 17 -13.11 -8.12 -1.67
CA LEU A 17 -13.97 -8.07 -2.85
C LEU A 17 -13.43 -8.91 -4.02
N ALA A 18 -12.09 -8.93 -4.20
CA ALA A 18 -11.46 -9.75 -5.24
C ALA A 18 -11.69 -11.26 -4.99
N ALA A 19 -11.48 -11.72 -3.75
CA ALA A 19 -11.73 -13.11 -3.38
C ALA A 19 -13.21 -13.49 -3.58
N ALA A 20 -14.12 -12.65 -3.08
CA ALA A 20 -15.55 -12.83 -3.26
C ALA A 20 -15.94 -12.90 -4.73
N ARG A 21 -15.41 -11.99 -5.56
CA ARG A 21 -15.72 -11.93 -7.00
C ARG A 21 -15.29 -13.18 -7.76
N VAL A 22 -14.09 -13.73 -7.42
CA VAL A 22 -13.63 -15.00 -7.98
C VAL A 22 -14.64 -16.12 -7.66
N LEU A 23 -15.03 -16.26 -6.41
CA LEU A 23 -15.95 -17.32 -5.97
C LEU A 23 -17.34 -17.18 -6.61
N VAL A 24 -17.91 -15.96 -6.62
CA VAL A 24 -19.21 -15.72 -7.28
C VAL A 24 -19.17 -16.02 -8.77
N SER A 25 -18.06 -15.70 -9.47
CA SER A 25 -17.91 -16.03 -10.89
C SER A 25 -17.90 -17.53 -11.18
N ARG A 26 -17.73 -18.36 -10.15
CA ARG A 26 -17.78 -19.82 -10.19
C ARG A 26 -19.11 -20.39 -9.66
N GLY A 27 -20.11 -19.53 -9.44
CA GLY A 27 -21.45 -19.94 -8.99
C GLY A 27 -21.56 -20.21 -7.49
N ARG A 28 -20.57 -19.77 -6.67
CA ARG A 28 -20.64 -19.93 -5.21
C ARG A 28 -21.51 -18.87 -4.56
N SER A 29 -22.24 -19.26 -3.53
CA SER A 29 -22.99 -18.34 -2.68
C SER A 29 -22.03 -17.64 -1.70
N VAL A 30 -21.87 -16.32 -1.84
CA VAL A 30 -20.90 -15.54 -1.07
C VAL A 30 -21.55 -14.35 -0.39
N LEU A 31 -21.25 -14.20 0.91
CA LEU A 31 -21.60 -13.02 1.71
C LEU A 31 -20.34 -12.25 2.09
N VAL A 32 -20.29 -10.96 1.75
CA VAL A 32 -19.24 -10.03 2.20
C VAL A 32 -19.78 -9.16 3.33
N LEU A 33 -19.08 -9.10 4.45
CA LEU A 33 -19.45 -8.34 5.64
C LEU A 33 -18.46 -7.19 5.86
N GLU A 34 -18.94 -5.95 5.83
CA GLU A 34 -18.11 -4.76 6.02
C GLU A 34 -18.66 -3.89 7.17
N LYS A 35 -17.80 -3.57 8.13
CA LYS A 35 -18.18 -2.73 9.29
C LYS A 35 -18.51 -1.28 8.93
N ASN A 36 -17.87 -0.75 7.90
CA ASN A 36 -18.10 0.60 7.41
C ASN A 36 -19.32 0.65 6.47
N ASN A 37 -19.80 1.85 6.17
CA ASN A 37 -20.89 2.08 5.22
C ASN A 37 -20.41 2.26 3.77
N TYR A 38 -19.19 1.81 3.45
CA TYR A 38 -18.57 1.90 2.12
C TYR A 38 -17.59 0.75 1.88
N VAL A 39 -17.32 0.46 0.63
CA VAL A 39 -16.36 -0.56 0.19
C VAL A 39 -14.98 0.04 -0.10
N GLY A 40 -13.97 -0.83 -0.22
CA GLY A 40 -12.60 -0.44 -0.61
C GLY A 40 -11.62 -0.34 0.56
N GLY A 41 -12.11 -0.27 1.80
CA GLY A 41 -11.23 -0.18 2.98
C GLY A 41 -10.27 1.00 2.88
N MET A 42 -8.96 0.75 3.07
CA MET A 42 -7.91 1.79 2.96
C MET A 42 -7.65 2.27 1.52
N ALA A 43 -8.17 1.58 0.50
CA ALA A 43 -8.19 2.04 -0.89
C ALA A 43 -9.52 2.71 -1.27
N GLY A 44 -10.38 3.00 -0.29
CA GLY A 44 -11.66 3.66 -0.50
C GLY A 44 -11.53 5.14 -0.83
N THR A 45 -12.59 5.69 -1.44
CA THR A 45 -12.75 7.13 -1.68
C THR A 45 -14.01 7.61 -0.97
N ARG A 46 -13.92 8.74 -0.25
CA ARG A 46 -15.02 9.27 0.56
C ARG A 46 -15.17 10.77 0.40
N SER A 47 -16.35 11.29 0.70
CA SER A 47 -16.57 12.73 0.87
C SER A 47 -16.18 13.15 2.29
N VAL A 48 -14.90 13.49 2.48
CA VAL A 48 -14.39 14.04 3.74
C VAL A 48 -14.76 15.52 3.86
N PHE A 49 -14.70 16.23 2.73
CA PHE A 49 -15.15 17.62 2.61
C PHE A 49 -16.37 17.69 1.69
N ALA A 50 -17.27 18.63 1.95
CA ALA A 50 -18.49 18.81 1.16
C ALA A 50 -18.15 19.05 -0.33
N GLY A 51 -18.75 18.23 -1.21
CA GLY A 51 -18.56 18.28 -2.65
C GLY A 51 -17.21 17.72 -3.15
N CYS A 52 -16.36 17.19 -2.26
CA CYS A 52 -15.08 16.59 -2.62
C CYS A 52 -15.11 15.07 -2.50
N ARG A 53 -14.29 14.39 -3.32
CA ARG A 53 -14.01 12.96 -3.23
C ARG A 53 -12.55 12.79 -2.79
N ASN A 54 -12.32 12.28 -1.59
CA ASN A 54 -11.00 12.16 -0.99
C ASN A 54 -10.58 10.69 -0.88
N GLU A 55 -9.37 10.38 -1.32
CA GLU A 55 -8.72 9.09 -1.10
C GLU A 55 -8.30 9.00 0.36
N VAL A 56 -8.88 8.05 1.12
CA VAL A 56 -8.68 8.00 2.58
C VAL A 56 -7.39 7.30 3.00
N GLY A 57 -6.74 6.63 2.07
CA GLY A 57 -5.47 5.92 2.31
C GLY A 57 -4.67 5.86 1.01
N ALA A 58 -4.80 4.78 0.24
CA ALA A 58 -4.06 4.63 -0.99
C ALA A 58 -4.45 5.68 -2.03
N SER A 59 -3.45 6.35 -2.60
CA SER A 59 -3.60 7.42 -3.59
C SER A 59 -2.79 7.17 -4.88
N VAL A 60 -2.10 6.02 -4.97
CA VAL A 60 -1.29 5.62 -6.12
C VAL A 60 -1.73 4.24 -6.57
N LEU A 61 -2.08 4.10 -7.85
CA LEU A 61 -2.35 2.84 -8.49
C LEU A 61 -1.11 2.38 -9.27
N PHE A 62 -0.46 1.35 -8.77
CA PHE A 62 0.54 0.62 -9.53
C PHE A 62 -0.12 -0.18 -10.66
N PRO A 63 0.61 -0.54 -11.73
CA PRO A 63 0.08 -1.37 -12.78
C PRO A 63 -0.53 -2.66 -12.21
N LEU A 64 -1.75 -2.97 -12.65
CA LEU A 64 -2.42 -4.20 -12.26
C LEU A 64 -1.94 -5.35 -13.15
N ALA A 65 -1.82 -6.53 -12.57
CA ALA A 65 -1.50 -7.73 -13.32
C ALA A 65 -2.57 -7.99 -14.40
N ARG A 66 -2.15 -8.54 -15.52
CA ARG A 66 -3.03 -8.84 -16.65
C ARG A 66 -4.18 -9.76 -16.26
N GLU A 67 -3.87 -10.78 -15.46
CA GLU A 67 -4.85 -11.74 -14.95
C GLU A 67 -5.95 -11.06 -14.13
N VAL A 68 -5.59 -10.05 -13.33
CA VAL A 68 -6.55 -9.25 -12.53
C VAL A 68 -7.42 -8.40 -13.43
N LEU A 69 -6.83 -7.76 -14.45
CA LEU A 69 -7.58 -6.93 -15.40
C LEU A 69 -8.57 -7.78 -16.22
N GLU A 70 -8.15 -8.96 -16.70
CA GLU A 70 -8.98 -9.89 -17.48
C GLU A 70 -10.09 -10.51 -16.62
N ALA A 71 -9.80 -10.87 -15.37
CA ALA A 71 -10.77 -11.50 -14.47
C ALA A 71 -11.84 -10.51 -13.99
N PHE A 72 -11.48 -9.27 -13.71
CA PHE A 72 -12.40 -8.33 -13.05
C PHE A 72 -13.03 -7.30 -14.00
N ARG A 73 -12.44 -7.05 -15.17
CA ARG A 73 -12.98 -6.20 -16.22
C ARG A 73 -13.60 -4.91 -15.66
N PHE A 74 -12.82 -4.18 -14.85
CA PHE A 74 -13.28 -3.02 -14.08
C PHE A 74 -14.05 -1.98 -14.91
N GLU A 75 -13.62 -1.77 -16.17
CA GLU A 75 -14.23 -0.79 -17.07
C GLU A 75 -15.67 -1.17 -17.46
N ASP A 76 -15.96 -2.47 -17.60
CA ASP A 76 -17.32 -2.96 -17.89
C ASP A 76 -18.28 -2.69 -16.71
N HIS A 77 -17.73 -2.44 -15.54
CA HIS A 77 -18.47 -2.14 -14.32
C HIS A 77 -18.33 -0.68 -13.88
N GLY A 78 -17.96 0.21 -14.82
CA GLY A 78 -17.97 1.65 -14.65
C GLY A 78 -16.75 2.25 -13.97
N ALA A 79 -15.61 1.56 -13.93
CA ALA A 79 -14.34 2.20 -13.65
C ALA A 79 -13.80 2.88 -14.92
N GLU A 80 -13.16 4.03 -14.76
CA GLU A 80 -12.56 4.78 -15.86
C GLU A 80 -11.12 5.10 -15.49
N PHE A 81 -10.16 4.66 -16.31
CA PHE A 81 -8.73 4.94 -16.08
C PHE A 81 -8.30 6.24 -16.75
N ILE A 82 -7.50 7.02 -16.01
CA ILE A 82 -6.88 8.25 -16.50
C ILE A 82 -5.40 7.97 -16.71
N GLU A 83 -4.93 8.15 -17.96
CA GLU A 83 -3.51 8.09 -18.27
C GLU A 83 -2.81 9.36 -17.80
N LEU A 84 -1.69 9.18 -17.09
CA LEU A 84 -0.93 10.29 -16.55
C LEU A 84 0.16 10.72 -17.53
N PRO A 85 0.32 12.03 -17.82
CA PRO A 85 1.44 12.51 -18.61
C PRO A 85 2.77 12.42 -17.86
N MET A 86 2.69 12.40 -16.53
CA MET A 86 3.79 12.19 -15.60
C MET A 86 3.31 11.53 -14.31
N MET A 87 4.19 10.78 -13.65
CA MET A 87 3.90 10.03 -12.44
C MET A 87 4.19 10.83 -11.17
N ALA A 88 5.28 11.58 -11.13
CA ALA A 88 5.69 12.36 -9.97
C ALA A 88 6.74 13.42 -10.30
N ILE A 89 6.80 14.46 -9.45
CA ILE A 89 7.95 15.36 -9.31
C ILE A 89 8.51 15.15 -7.92
N ASN A 90 9.80 14.87 -7.84
CA ASN A 90 10.48 14.64 -6.57
C ASN A 90 11.49 15.76 -6.32
N LEU A 91 11.36 16.37 -5.15
CA LEU A 91 12.14 17.52 -4.70
C LEU A 91 13.10 17.05 -3.60
N ALA A 92 14.39 17.35 -3.77
CA ALA A 92 15.46 16.87 -2.89
C ALA A 92 16.30 18.04 -2.36
N GLY A 93 15.66 18.96 -1.65
CA GLY A 93 16.32 20.08 -1.01
C GLY A 93 16.62 21.27 -1.96
N ALA A 94 17.00 22.40 -1.36
CA ALA A 94 17.36 23.61 -2.07
C ALA A 94 18.63 23.44 -2.91
N GLY A 95 18.70 24.08 -4.08
CA GLY A 95 19.82 23.97 -4.99
C GLY A 95 19.89 22.65 -5.77
N GLN A 96 19.03 21.67 -5.48
CA GLN A 96 18.98 20.39 -6.18
C GLN A 96 17.99 20.43 -7.33
N ARG A 97 18.31 19.74 -8.43
CA ARG A 97 17.39 19.64 -9.56
C ARG A 97 16.32 18.60 -9.26
N PRO A 98 15.02 18.89 -9.51
CA PRO A 98 13.96 17.92 -9.30
C PRO A 98 14.14 16.72 -10.23
N LEU A 99 13.79 15.53 -9.73
CA LEU A 99 13.72 14.32 -10.54
C LEU A 99 12.25 14.10 -10.93
N MET A 100 11.97 14.23 -12.22
CA MET A 100 10.63 14.08 -12.77
C MET A 100 10.49 12.70 -13.43
N PHE A 101 9.38 12.04 -13.15
CA PHE A 101 9.04 10.76 -13.78
C PHE A 101 7.91 10.95 -14.78
N TYR A 102 8.26 10.89 -16.06
CA TYR A 102 7.31 10.95 -17.16
C TYR A 102 6.88 9.55 -17.60
N THR A 103 5.64 9.41 -18.03
CA THR A 103 5.14 8.18 -18.65
C THR A 103 5.72 7.99 -20.06
N SER A 104 5.98 9.07 -20.77
CA SER A 104 6.66 9.02 -22.06
C SER A 104 8.15 8.71 -21.93
N GLN A 105 8.60 7.56 -22.44
CA GLN A 105 10.00 7.15 -22.42
C GLN A 105 10.94 8.19 -23.06
N ARG A 106 10.48 8.85 -24.16
CA ARG A 106 11.26 9.90 -24.83
C ARG A 106 11.44 11.12 -23.94
N ARG A 107 10.37 11.58 -23.26
CA ARG A 107 10.43 12.70 -22.30
C ARG A 107 11.29 12.34 -21.10
N GLN A 108 11.16 11.12 -20.58
CA GLN A 108 11.96 10.60 -19.46
C GLN A 108 13.46 10.59 -19.81
N LEU A 109 13.82 10.03 -20.96
CA LEU A 109 15.19 9.99 -21.44
C LEU A 109 15.77 11.41 -21.61
N TRP A 110 15.02 12.30 -22.25
CA TRP A 110 15.43 13.69 -22.45
C TRP A 110 15.63 14.42 -21.12
N HIS A 111 14.71 14.24 -20.16
CA HIS A 111 14.82 14.83 -18.83
C HIS A 111 16.09 14.37 -18.11
N LEU A 112 16.35 13.06 -18.07
CA LEU A 112 17.55 12.51 -17.42
C LEU A 112 18.83 13.03 -18.07
N LEU A 113 18.91 13.03 -19.40
CA LEU A 113 20.09 13.54 -20.11
C LEU A 113 20.31 15.04 -19.89
N ARG A 114 19.24 15.84 -19.96
CA ARG A 114 19.30 17.29 -19.88
C ARG A 114 19.61 17.80 -18.47
N HIS A 115 19.02 17.17 -17.45
CA HIS A 115 19.06 17.67 -16.06
C HIS A 115 20.02 16.92 -15.16
N HIS A 116 20.29 15.65 -15.45
CA HIS A 116 21.13 14.78 -14.62
C HIS A 116 22.34 14.20 -15.35
N GLY A 117 22.39 14.35 -16.68
CA GLY A 117 23.50 13.92 -17.51
C GLY A 117 23.51 12.43 -17.87
N PRO A 118 24.35 12.02 -18.86
CA PRO A 118 24.40 10.64 -19.35
C PRO A 118 24.90 9.66 -18.30
N GLY A 119 25.75 10.10 -17.36
CA GLY A 119 26.25 9.25 -16.27
C GLY A 119 25.13 8.79 -15.34
N ALA A 120 24.19 9.66 -15.00
CA ALA A 120 23.05 9.31 -14.15
C ALA A 120 22.11 8.31 -14.85
N LEU A 121 21.84 8.54 -16.14
CA LEU A 121 21.05 7.60 -16.97
C LEU A 121 21.68 6.21 -16.99
N LEU A 122 22.99 6.10 -17.24
CA LEU A 122 23.69 4.81 -17.27
C LEU A 122 23.63 4.10 -15.90
N ARG A 123 23.78 4.83 -14.80
CA ARG A 123 23.70 4.29 -13.43
C ARG A 123 22.30 3.81 -13.13
N PHE A 124 21.28 4.57 -13.48
CA PHE A 124 19.89 4.18 -13.31
C PHE A 124 19.57 2.89 -14.11
N ALA A 125 20.01 2.80 -15.36
CA ALA A 125 19.85 1.61 -16.17
C ALA A 125 20.57 0.37 -15.58
N ARG A 126 21.77 0.59 -14.98
CA ARG A 126 22.49 -0.50 -14.29
C ARG A 126 21.77 -0.94 -13.02
N LEU A 127 21.23 -0.02 -12.23
CA LEU A 127 20.38 -0.34 -11.08
C LEU A 127 19.15 -1.14 -11.52
N ALA A 128 18.40 -0.66 -12.51
CA ALA A 128 17.22 -1.33 -13.02
C ALA A 128 17.53 -2.76 -13.49
N ARG A 129 18.65 -2.96 -14.21
CA ARG A 129 19.11 -4.29 -14.63
C ARG A 129 19.50 -5.17 -13.45
N PHE A 130 20.10 -4.60 -12.41
CA PHE A 130 20.50 -5.34 -11.21
C PHE A 130 19.29 -5.85 -10.43
N ILE A 131 18.28 -4.99 -10.22
CA ILE A 131 17.09 -5.33 -9.44
C ILE A 131 16.06 -6.16 -10.24
N ALA A 132 16.18 -6.27 -11.56
CA ALA A 132 15.20 -6.96 -12.42
C ALA A 132 14.97 -8.41 -12.01
N TYR A 133 16.02 -9.15 -11.66
CA TYR A 133 15.87 -10.54 -11.22
C TYR A 133 15.22 -10.65 -9.83
N PRO A 134 15.70 -9.98 -8.77
CA PRO A 134 14.99 -9.95 -7.50
C PRO A 134 13.53 -9.48 -7.62
N ALA A 135 13.26 -8.46 -8.42
CA ALA A 135 11.89 -8.00 -8.69
C ALA A 135 11.04 -9.12 -9.31
N SER A 136 11.57 -9.84 -10.32
CA SER A 136 10.85 -10.95 -10.96
C SER A 136 10.56 -12.12 -10.00
N VAL A 137 11.38 -12.30 -8.96
CA VAL A 137 11.12 -13.28 -7.90
C VAL A 137 9.99 -12.84 -7.00
N LEU A 138 9.92 -11.53 -6.69
CA LEU A 138 8.84 -10.94 -5.90
C LEU A 138 7.53 -10.85 -6.67
N ASP A 139 7.60 -10.77 -8.00
CA ASP A 139 6.47 -10.62 -8.92
C ASP A 139 5.79 -11.97 -9.27
N ARG A 140 6.24 -13.08 -8.72
CA ARG A 140 5.65 -14.41 -8.96
C ARG A 140 4.37 -14.62 -8.16
N PHE A 141 3.33 -13.93 -8.57
CA PHE A 141 2.02 -13.92 -7.97
C PHE A 141 1.09 -14.97 -8.61
N ARG A 142 1.36 -16.24 -8.41
CA ARG A 142 0.52 -17.31 -8.96
C ARG A 142 -0.09 -18.14 -7.84
N PRO A 143 -1.39 -18.49 -7.94
CA PRO A 143 -2.08 -19.28 -6.91
C PRO A 143 -1.48 -20.67 -6.71
N ASP A 144 -0.84 -21.20 -7.72
CA ASP A 144 -0.19 -22.50 -7.76
C ASP A 144 1.31 -22.45 -7.44
N SER A 145 1.83 -21.27 -7.11
CA SER A 145 3.22 -21.06 -6.74
C SER A 145 3.30 -20.63 -5.27
N PRO A 146 3.46 -21.58 -4.33
CA PRO A 146 3.55 -21.25 -2.92
C PRO A 146 4.73 -20.31 -2.64
N PRO A 147 4.63 -19.45 -1.63
CA PRO A 147 5.71 -18.54 -1.30
C PRO A 147 6.93 -19.30 -0.83
N ARG A 148 8.09 -18.98 -1.40
CA ARG A 148 9.35 -19.64 -1.13
C ARG A 148 10.12 -18.91 -0.04
N SER A 149 10.93 -19.64 0.71
CA SER A 149 11.91 -19.07 1.63
C SER A 149 13.09 -18.42 0.90
N LEU A 150 13.82 -17.53 1.59
CA LEU A 150 15.05 -16.96 1.03
C LEU A 150 16.10 -18.05 0.73
N ASP A 151 16.22 -19.06 1.59
CA ASP A 151 17.19 -20.17 1.39
C ASP A 151 16.88 -20.99 0.13
N GLU A 152 15.59 -21.23 -0.14
CA GLU A 152 15.17 -21.88 -1.40
C GLU A 152 15.47 -21.01 -2.61
N LEU A 153 15.22 -19.70 -2.52
CA LEU A 153 15.52 -18.76 -3.60
C LEU A 153 17.03 -18.67 -3.88
N LEU A 154 17.86 -18.67 -2.83
CA LEU A 154 19.33 -18.65 -2.96
C LEU A 154 19.88 -19.98 -3.53
N ARG A 155 19.31 -21.11 -3.12
CA ARG A 155 19.70 -22.44 -3.62
C ARG A 155 19.43 -22.57 -5.10
N ASP A 156 18.25 -22.12 -5.54
CA ASP A 156 17.76 -22.28 -6.91
C ASP A 156 18.10 -21.08 -7.81
N ALA A 157 18.91 -20.14 -7.33
CA ALA A 157 19.40 -19.04 -8.15
C ALA A 157 20.23 -19.58 -9.33
N PRO A 158 19.98 -19.09 -10.57
CA PRO A 158 20.60 -19.66 -11.77
C PRO A 158 22.13 -19.59 -11.80
N ASP A 159 22.69 -18.59 -11.16
CA ASP A 159 24.13 -18.30 -11.12
C ASP A 159 24.51 -17.49 -9.85
N ASP A 160 25.82 -17.32 -9.62
CA ASP A 160 26.34 -16.59 -8.47
C ASP A 160 25.98 -15.11 -8.51
N ALA A 161 25.87 -14.50 -9.69
CA ALA A 161 25.47 -13.11 -9.82
C ALA A 161 24.03 -12.89 -9.37
N ARG A 162 23.11 -13.80 -9.70
CA ARG A 162 21.71 -13.77 -9.26
C ARG A 162 21.59 -14.05 -7.75
N ARG A 163 22.41 -14.96 -7.25
CA ARG A 163 22.49 -15.25 -5.81
C ARG A 163 22.95 -14.03 -5.02
N GLU A 164 23.96 -13.32 -5.52
CA GLU A 164 24.44 -12.07 -4.91
C GLU A 164 23.37 -10.96 -4.95
N GLN A 165 22.65 -10.83 -6.06
CA GLN A 165 21.53 -9.88 -6.17
C GLN A 165 20.46 -10.15 -5.12
N LEU A 166 20.04 -11.41 -4.93
CA LEU A 166 19.08 -11.79 -3.89
C LEU A 166 19.61 -11.48 -2.49
N ARG A 167 20.88 -11.87 -2.19
CA ARG A 167 21.48 -11.57 -0.88
C ARG A 167 21.43 -10.08 -0.58
N LEU A 168 21.93 -9.24 -1.49
CA LEU A 168 21.94 -7.79 -1.26
C LEU A 168 20.55 -7.24 -1.02
N VAL A 169 19.54 -7.68 -1.79
CA VAL A 169 18.16 -7.20 -1.67
C VAL A 169 17.52 -7.64 -0.36
N PHE A 170 17.76 -8.88 0.08
CA PHE A 170 17.10 -9.41 1.27
C PHE A 170 17.87 -9.19 2.58
N THR A 171 19.18 -8.98 2.55
CA THR A 171 19.98 -8.81 3.77
C THR A 171 20.66 -7.45 3.87
N GLY A 172 20.84 -6.76 2.76
CA GLY A 172 21.47 -5.43 2.72
C GLY A 172 20.53 -4.32 3.11
N SER A 173 21.08 -3.16 3.45
CA SER A 173 20.33 -1.93 3.59
C SER A 173 19.99 -1.31 2.23
N ALA A 174 19.01 -0.41 2.20
CA ALA A 174 18.72 0.35 0.99
C ALA A 174 19.95 1.15 0.53
N MET A 175 20.73 1.67 1.48
CA MET A 175 21.92 2.44 1.16
C MET A 175 23.05 1.57 0.60
N ASP A 176 23.23 0.33 1.03
CA ASP A 176 24.17 -0.61 0.40
C ASP A 176 23.86 -0.79 -1.10
N LEU A 177 22.58 -0.93 -1.43
CA LEU A 177 22.14 -1.03 -2.82
C LEU A 177 22.30 0.30 -3.57
N ILE A 178 21.90 1.42 -2.99
CA ILE A 178 21.95 2.74 -3.61
C ILE A 178 23.38 3.17 -3.87
N GLU A 179 24.28 3.03 -2.91
CA GLU A 179 25.69 3.45 -3.01
C GLU A 179 26.47 2.66 -4.04
N ARG A 180 26.11 1.40 -4.27
CA ARG A 180 26.72 0.58 -5.34
C ARG A 180 26.54 1.23 -6.72
N PHE A 181 25.45 1.95 -6.97
CA PHE A 181 25.14 2.58 -8.25
C PHE A 181 25.31 4.10 -8.22
N PHE A 182 25.10 4.72 -7.09
CA PHE A 182 25.17 6.17 -6.88
C PHE A 182 26.12 6.53 -5.74
N PRO A 183 27.45 6.27 -5.89
CA PRO A 183 28.42 6.38 -4.79
C PRO A 183 28.77 7.81 -4.38
N ASP A 184 28.61 8.79 -5.26
CA ASP A 184 28.97 10.19 -4.99
C ASP A 184 27.77 10.91 -4.33
N PRO A 185 27.85 11.29 -3.04
CA PRO A 185 26.71 11.88 -2.34
C PRO A 185 26.32 13.27 -2.86
N VAL A 186 27.23 14.00 -3.48
CA VAL A 186 26.96 15.34 -4.01
C VAL A 186 26.36 15.26 -5.43
N LYS A 187 27.03 14.56 -6.35
CA LYS A 187 26.59 14.43 -7.74
C LYS A 187 25.31 13.63 -7.90
N HIS A 188 25.07 12.68 -7.00
CA HIS A 188 23.93 11.77 -7.07
C HIS A 188 22.89 12.07 -5.99
N HIS A 189 22.94 13.23 -5.36
CA HIS A 189 22.12 13.60 -4.22
C HIS A 189 20.63 13.27 -4.43
N THR A 190 20.03 13.82 -5.47
CA THR A 190 18.59 13.64 -5.77
C THR A 190 18.20 12.16 -5.93
N PHE A 191 19.04 11.36 -6.63
CA PHE A 191 18.77 9.93 -6.80
C PHE A 191 18.88 9.19 -5.47
N ARG A 192 19.92 9.47 -4.69
CA ARG A 192 20.12 8.86 -3.37
C ARG A 192 18.94 9.15 -2.44
N ALA A 193 18.54 10.42 -2.35
CA ALA A 193 17.43 10.86 -1.51
C ALA A 193 16.11 10.18 -1.92
N LEU A 194 15.79 10.17 -3.22
CA LEU A 194 14.55 9.59 -3.71
C LEU A 194 14.49 8.06 -3.54
N LEU A 195 15.57 7.36 -3.88
CA LEU A 195 15.62 5.90 -3.74
C LEU A 195 15.56 5.49 -2.27
N ALA A 196 16.25 6.23 -1.38
CA ALA A 196 16.15 6.03 0.06
C ALA A 196 14.72 6.28 0.58
N PHE A 197 14.03 7.29 0.08
CA PHE A 197 12.64 7.54 0.41
C PHE A 197 11.71 6.41 -0.06
N ALA A 198 11.88 5.90 -1.27
CA ALA A 198 11.13 4.75 -1.76
C ALA A 198 11.32 3.49 -0.89
N ALA A 199 12.48 3.35 -0.27
CA ALA A 199 12.79 2.22 0.61
C ALA A 199 12.11 2.28 1.98
N ILE A 200 11.60 3.46 2.41
CA ILE A 200 11.01 3.61 3.76
C ILE A 200 9.49 3.74 3.77
N GLN A 201 8.85 3.95 2.63
CA GLN A 201 7.42 4.28 2.55
C GLN A 201 6.48 3.20 3.08
N SER A 202 6.89 1.95 3.02
CA SER A 202 6.06 0.80 3.37
C SER A 202 6.74 -0.13 4.36
N THR A 203 7.69 0.40 5.14
CA THR A 203 8.35 -0.32 6.21
C THR A 203 8.70 0.62 7.37
N TYR A 204 8.75 0.09 8.57
CA TYR A 204 9.21 0.82 9.76
C TYR A 204 10.71 0.56 9.96
N LYS A 205 11.50 0.99 8.99
CA LYS A 205 12.96 0.84 8.99
C LYS A 205 13.59 2.09 8.36
N GLY A 206 14.78 2.46 8.83
CA GLY A 206 15.58 3.52 8.22
C GLY A 206 16.30 3.01 6.95
N PRO A 207 16.78 3.92 6.09
CA PRO A 207 17.44 3.53 4.83
C PRO A 207 18.76 2.80 5.02
N TYR A 208 19.39 2.89 6.19
CA TYR A 208 20.62 2.17 6.56
C TYR A 208 20.33 0.87 7.34
N THR A 209 19.07 0.54 7.61
CA THR A 209 18.72 -0.69 8.33
C THR A 209 18.87 -1.90 7.40
N PRO A 210 19.54 -3.00 7.83
CA PRO A 210 19.58 -4.25 7.08
C PRO A 210 18.18 -4.73 6.70
N GLY A 211 18.02 -5.28 5.49
CA GLY A 211 16.72 -5.70 4.93
C GLY A 211 15.89 -4.59 4.30
N SER A 212 16.23 -3.31 4.48
CA SER A 212 15.48 -2.19 3.89
C SER A 212 15.60 -2.11 2.36
N ALA A 213 16.61 -2.72 1.75
CA ALA A 213 16.74 -2.84 0.30
C ALA A 213 15.55 -3.59 -0.33
N LEU A 214 14.93 -4.52 0.40
CA LEU A 214 13.76 -5.25 -0.08
C LEU A 214 12.58 -4.31 -0.38
N CYS A 215 12.30 -3.34 0.50
CA CYS A 215 11.19 -2.40 0.31
C CYS A 215 11.40 -1.56 -0.96
N LEU A 216 12.63 -1.11 -1.23
CA LEU A 216 12.97 -0.41 -2.47
C LEU A 216 12.67 -1.27 -3.70
N VAL A 217 13.14 -2.52 -3.71
CA VAL A 217 12.93 -3.43 -4.84
C VAL A 217 11.47 -3.82 -4.99
N TYR A 218 10.74 -4.03 -3.89
CA TYR A 218 9.31 -4.33 -3.90
C TYR A 218 8.49 -3.20 -4.55
N THR A 219 8.83 -1.95 -4.26
CA THR A 219 8.19 -0.78 -4.90
C THR A 219 8.35 -0.80 -6.42
N PHE A 220 9.52 -1.20 -6.93
CA PHE A 220 9.75 -1.37 -8.37
C PHE A 220 9.12 -2.66 -8.94
N ALA A 221 9.05 -3.73 -8.15
CA ALA A 221 8.41 -4.99 -8.56
C ALA A 221 6.91 -4.83 -8.83
N GLN A 222 6.24 -3.94 -8.11
CA GLN A 222 4.82 -3.62 -8.33
C GLN A 222 4.55 -2.91 -9.67
N SER A 223 5.57 -2.59 -10.44
CA SER A 223 5.43 -1.98 -11.76
C SER A 223 4.85 -2.93 -12.82
N GLY A 224 4.57 -4.20 -12.48
CA GLY A 224 3.99 -5.22 -13.38
C GLY A 224 4.83 -5.42 -14.64
N ASP A 225 4.19 -5.84 -15.73
CA ASP A 225 4.82 -6.07 -17.05
C ASP A 225 5.33 -4.78 -17.75
N GLY A 226 5.76 -3.79 -16.99
CA GLY A 226 6.19 -2.49 -17.50
C GLY A 226 5.03 -1.56 -17.85
N GLY A 227 3.84 -1.85 -17.35
CA GLY A 227 2.67 -0.99 -17.47
C GLY A 227 2.91 0.38 -16.81
N LEU A 228 2.21 1.39 -17.29
CA LEU A 228 2.32 2.74 -16.75
C LEU A 228 1.40 2.91 -15.53
N MET A 229 1.84 3.70 -14.56
CA MET A 229 0.96 4.15 -13.48
C MET A 229 -0.21 4.93 -14.06
N ARG A 230 -1.41 4.62 -13.59
CA ARG A 230 -2.67 5.28 -13.99
C ARG A 230 -3.37 5.81 -12.75
N ARG A 231 -4.31 6.69 -12.95
CA ARG A 231 -5.30 7.04 -11.93
C ARG A 231 -6.66 6.47 -12.30
N VAL A 232 -7.53 6.43 -11.32
CA VAL A 232 -8.92 6.05 -11.53
C VAL A 232 -9.77 7.29 -11.33
N LYS A 233 -10.63 7.60 -12.28
CA LYS A 233 -11.55 8.73 -12.21
C LYS A 233 -12.49 8.55 -11.02
N GLY A 234 -12.65 9.60 -10.24
CA GLY A 234 -13.37 9.57 -8.98
C GLY A 234 -12.60 8.99 -7.80
N GLY A 235 -11.27 8.70 -7.98
CA GLY A 235 -10.35 8.22 -6.93
C GLY A 235 -10.25 6.70 -6.87
N MET A 236 -9.31 6.21 -6.06
CA MET A 236 -8.96 4.77 -5.95
C MET A 236 -10.14 3.87 -5.61
N GLY A 237 -11.10 4.38 -4.81
CA GLY A 237 -12.30 3.64 -4.41
C GLY A 237 -13.17 3.20 -5.57
N ALA A 238 -13.10 3.88 -6.72
CA ALA A 238 -13.90 3.54 -7.89
C ALA A 238 -13.64 2.11 -8.42
N LEU A 239 -12.41 1.57 -8.25
CA LEU A 239 -12.12 0.16 -8.57
C LEU A 239 -12.86 -0.80 -7.66
N SER A 240 -12.84 -0.55 -6.36
CA SER A 240 -13.57 -1.38 -5.38
C SER A 240 -15.08 -1.26 -5.56
N GLU A 241 -15.59 -0.07 -5.89
CA GLU A 241 -16.99 0.17 -6.21
C GLU A 241 -17.41 -0.57 -7.49
N ALA A 242 -16.58 -0.58 -8.53
CA ALA A 242 -16.80 -1.35 -9.76
C ALA A 242 -16.86 -2.86 -9.47
N LEU A 243 -15.92 -3.35 -8.67
CA LEU A 243 -15.88 -4.77 -8.29
C LEU A 243 -17.08 -5.18 -7.43
N ALA A 244 -17.52 -4.30 -6.51
CA ALA A 244 -18.73 -4.52 -5.71
C ALA A 244 -20.00 -4.58 -6.58
N ARG A 245 -20.12 -3.67 -7.59
CA ARG A 245 -21.21 -3.72 -8.56
C ARG A 245 -21.22 -5.03 -9.35
N SER A 246 -20.05 -5.45 -9.84
CA SER A 246 -19.90 -6.74 -10.54
C SER A 246 -20.30 -7.93 -9.67
N LEU A 247 -19.83 -7.94 -8.41
CA LEU A 247 -20.16 -8.99 -7.44
C LEU A 247 -21.67 -9.09 -7.22
N SER A 248 -22.34 -7.95 -6.97
CA SER A 248 -23.78 -7.92 -6.72
C SER A 248 -24.61 -8.27 -7.97
N ALA A 249 -24.16 -7.88 -9.16
CA ALA A 249 -24.82 -8.22 -10.41
C ALA A 249 -24.86 -9.74 -10.67
N ASP A 250 -23.83 -10.46 -10.22
CA ASP A 250 -23.72 -11.91 -10.36
C ASP A 250 -24.26 -12.67 -9.12
N GLY A 251 -25.01 -12.01 -8.22
CA GLY A 251 -25.71 -12.62 -7.09
C GLY A 251 -24.93 -12.71 -5.79
N GLY A 252 -23.74 -12.13 -5.70
CA GLY A 252 -23.01 -12.00 -4.43
C GLY A 252 -23.67 -10.96 -3.52
N GLU A 253 -23.70 -11.23 -2.23
CA GLU A 253 -24.29 -10.36 -1.22
C GLU A 253 -23.21 -9.53 -0.51
N ILE A 254 -23.45 -8.22 -0.33
CA ILE A 254 -22.59 -7.32 0.46
C ILE A 254 -23.46 -6.64 1.52
N ARG A 255 -23.10 -6.82 2.80
CA ARG A 255 -23.71 -6.11 3.92
C ARG A 255 -22.75 -5.06 4.47
N LEU A 256 -23.09 -3.79 4.29
CA LEU A 256 -22.36 -2.65 4.87
C LEU A 256 -22.90 -2.33 6.26
N GLY A 257 -22.11 -1.69 7.12
CA GLY A 257 -22.45 -1.42 8.51
C GLY A 257 -22.55 -2.69 9.36
N ALA A 258 -22.06 -3.81 8.84
CA ALA A 258 -22.16 -5.16 9.39
C ALA A 258 -20.85 -5.55 10.07
N THR A 259 -20.77 -5.34 11.38
CA THR A 259 -19.57 -5.66 12.17
C THR A 259 -19.61 -7.12 12.61
N VAL A 260 -18.63 -7.90 12.19
CA VAL A 260 -18.35 -9.22 12.73
C VAL A 260 -17.74 -9.07 14.12
N ASP A 261 -18.30 -9.79 15.10
CA ASP A 261 -17.80 -9.86 16.47
C ASP A 261 -16.68 -10.90 16.56
N HIS A 262 -16.97 -12.13 16.15
CA HIS A 262 -15.99 -13.21 16.13
C HIS A 262 -16.30 -14.27 15.06
N VAL A 263 -15.32 -15.13 14.77
CA VAL A 263 -15.48 -16.33 13.93
C VAL A 263 -16.17 -17.42 14.75
N LEU A 264 -17.22 -17.99 14.19
CA LEU A 264 -17.93 -19.11 14.80
C LEU A 264 -17.08 -20.38 14.69
N MET A 265 -16.64 -20.89 15.83
CA MET A 265 -15.76 -22.05 15.93
C MET A 265 -16.53 -23.27 16.45
N GLU A 266 -16.45 -24.40 15.74
CA GLU A 266 -16.99 -25.70 16.20
C GLU A 266 -15.91 -26.78 16.02
N SER A 267 -15.59 -27.49 17.11
CA SER A 267 -14.59 -28.58 17.12
C SER A 267 -13.25 -28.20 16.47
N GLY A 268 -12.81 -26.94 16.64
CA GLY A 268 -11.55 -26.43 16.07
C GLY A 268 -11.64 -25.94 14.61
N HIS A 269 -12.82 -25.95 14.01
CA HIS A 269 -13.06 -25.53 12.63
C HIS A 269 -13.83 -24.20 12.61
N ALA A 270 -13.53 -23.34 11.64
CA ALA A 270 -14.31 -22.15 11.37
C ALA A 270 -15.54 -22.52 10.53
N VAL A 271 -16.74 -22.32 11.06
CA VAL A 271 -18.02 -22.73 10.42
C VAL A 271 -18.94 -21.56 10.12
N GLY A 272 -18.47 -20.33 10.31
CA GLY A 272 -19.24 -19.11 10.09
C GLY A 272 -18.73 -17.95 10.91
N VAL A 273 -19.59 -16.99 11.15
CA VAL A 273 -19.31 -15.79 11.96
C VAL A 273 -20.47 -15.47 12.88
N VAL A 274 -20.16 -14.77 13.98
CA VAL A 274 -21.15 -14.13 14.87
C VAL A 274 -21.06 -12.63 14.66
N MET A 275 -22.19 -12.01 14.42
CA MET A 275 -22.28 -10.56 14.24
C MET A 275 -22.33 -9.85 15.59
N LYS A 276 -21.87 -8.59 15.62
CA LYS A 276 -22.09 -7.72 16.77
C LYS A 276 -23.60 -7.51 16.97
N GLY A 277 -24.17 -8.23 17.91
CA GLY A 277 -25.64 -8.30 18.10
C GLY A 277 -26.14 -9.72 18.22
N GLY A 278 -25.27 -10.73 18.02
CA GLY A 278 -25.53 -12.14 18.33
C GLY A 278 -26.10 -12.95 17.16
N GLU A 279 -26.31 -12.35 15.99
CA GLU A 279 -26.71 -13.12 14.77
C GLU A 279 -25.58 -14.05 14.34
N GLU A 280 -25.86 -15.34 14.28
CA GLU A 280 -24.96 -16.35 13.72
C GLU A 280 -25.23 -16.54 12.23
N ILE A 281 -24.17 -16.48 11.42
CA ILE A 281 -24.25 -16.72 9.98
C ILE A 281 -23.25 -17.82 9.63
N ARG A 282 -23.75 -18.92 9.06
CA ARG A 282 -22.96 -20.11 8.75
C ARG A 282 -22.45 -20.11 7.32
N ALA A 283 -21.24 -20.66 7.14
CA ALA A 283 -20.63 -20.88 5.82
C ALA A 283 -19.73 -22.12 5.86
N ARG A 284 -19.44 -22.67 4.68
CA ARG A 284 -18.47 -23.76 4.52
C ARG A 284 -17.04 -23.28 4.81
N VAL A 285 -16.72 -22.04 4.41
CA VAL A 285 -15.43 -21.40 4.68
C VAL A 285 -15.59 -19.92 5.05
N VAL A 286 -14.63 -19.40 5.83
CA VAL A 286 -14.53 -17.99 6.21
C VAL A 286 -13.20 -17.43 5.68
N LEU A 287 -13.26 -16.31 4.96
CA LEU A 287 -12.10 -15.60 4.45
C LEU A 287 -11.94 -14.28 5.21
N SER A 288 -10.81 -14.08 5.87
CA SER A 288 -10.50 -12.82 6.54
C SER A 288 -9.63 -11.93 5.66
N ASN A 289 -10.12 -10.71 5.41
CA ASN A 289 -9.37 -9.65 4.73
C ASN A 289 -8.62 -8.73 5.71
N LEU A 290 -8.51 -9.14 6.97
CA LEU A 290 -7.81 -8.43 8.04
C LEU A 290 -6.36 -8.93 8.15
N ASP A 291 -5.55 -8.23 8.94
CA ASP A 291 -4.21 -8.71 9.28
C ASP A 291 -4.25 -9.88 10.29
N ARG A 292 -3.10 -10.50 10.53
CA ARG A 292 -2.99 -11.68 11.38
C ARG A 292 -3.45 -11.42 12.82
N PRO A 293 -2.93 -10.41 13.55
CA PRO A 293 -3.39 -10.14 14.91
C PRO A 293 -4.90 -9.85 14.97
N ALA A 294 -5.41 -9.06 14.03
CA ALA A 294 -6.83 -8.78 13.97
C ALA A 294 -7.68 -10.02 13.69
N THR A 295 -7.21 -10.94 12.86
CA THR A 295 -7.90 -12.19 12.56
C THR A 295 -7.83 -13.15 13.74
N PHE A 296 -6.63 -13.44 14.25
CA PHE A 296 -6.45 -14.53 15.22
C PHE A 296 -6.70 -14.11 16.66
N GLN A 297 -6.17 -12.96 17.09
CA GLN A 297 -6.33 -12.54 18.50
C GLN A 297 -7.71 -11.93 18.76
N ARG A 298 -8.27 -11.18 17.78
CA ARG A 298 -9.55 -10.49 17.98
C ARG A 298 -10.75 -11.30 17.51
N LEU A 299 -10.71 -11.88 16.26
CA LEU A 299 -11.89 -12.55 15.71
C LEU A 299 -11.94 -14.04 16.07
N VAL A 300 -10.83 -14.75 16.09
CA VAL A 300 -10.79 -16.16 16.52
C VAL A 300 -10.79 -16.27 18.04
N GLY A 301 -9.99 -15.43 18.71
CA GLY A 301 -9.82 -15.42 20.16
C GLY A 301 -8.67 -16.33 20.61
N GLU A 302 -7.94 -15.87 21.62
CA GLU A 302 -6.71 -16.54 22.12
C GLU A 302 -6.94 -17.98 22.61
N SER A 303 -8.15 -18.30 23.09
CA SER A 303 -8.52 -19.64 23.56
C SER A 303 -8.50 -20.72 22.46
N HIS A 304 -8.53 -20.32 21.19
CA HIS A 304 -8.49 -21.21 20.04
C HIS A 304 -7.11 -21.27 19.36
N LEU A 305 -6.11 -20.54 19.91
CA LEU A 305 -4.77 -20.48 19.35
C LEU A 305 -3.84 -21.45 20.07
N ASP A 306 -3.23 -22.36 19.33
CA ASP A 306 -2.09 -23.10 19.85
C ASP A 306 -0.81 -22.22 19.87
N ALA A 307 0.25 -22.73 20.52
CA ALA A 307 1.50 -22.00 20.66
C ALA A 307 2.15 -21.64 19.30
N GLY A 308 2.00 -22.50 18.28
CA GLY A 308 2.56 -22.27 16.94
C GLY A 308 1.84 -21.15 16.20
N ILE A 309 0.51 -21.09 16.31
CA ILE A 309 -0.29 -20.00 15.74
C ILE A 309 0.06 -18.70 16.46
N ALA A 310 0.07 -18.70 17.80
CA ALA A 310 0.39 -17.52 18.60
C ALA A 310 1.79 -16.95 18.25
N GLU A 311 2.80 -17.80 18.12
CA GLU A 311 4.14 -17.42 17.72
C GLU A 311 4.17 -16.85 16.29
N SER A 312 3.48 -17.48 15.34
CA SER A 312 3.40 -17.01 13.95
C SER A 312 2.74 -15.63 13.84
N VAL A 313 1.71 -15.38 14.65
CA VAL A 313 1.03 -14.08 14.72
C VAL A 313 1.96 -13.02 15.34
N ALA A 314 2.64 -13.35 16.44
CA ALA A 314 3.53 -12.42 17.14
C ALA A 314 4.78 -12.06 16.35
N ARG A 315 5.23 -12.92 15.43
CA ARG A 315 6.42 -12.70 14.59
C ARG A 315 6.24 -11.55 13.61
N ALA A 316 5.04 -11.32 13.12
CA ALA A 316 4.77 -10.26 12.14
C ALA A 316 4.82 -8.88 12.81
N GLU A 317 5.82 -8.08 12.47
CA GLU A 317 5.89 -6.70 12.96
C GLU A 317 4.87 -5.81 12.23
N HIS A 318 4.09 -5.07 13.01
CA HIS A 318 3.12 -4.08 12.54
C HIS A 318 3.46 -2.71 13.12
N ARG A 319 3.62 -1.70 12.30
CA ARG A 319 3.88 -0.32 12.73
C ARG A 319 3.34 0.69 11.72
N GLY A 320 2.43 1.52 12.16
CA GLY A 320 1.97 2.68 11.41
C GLY A 320 2.70 3.95 11.85
N ALA A 321 3.79 4.31 11.19
CA ALA A 321 4.61 5.48 11.55
C ALA A 321 4.42 6.63 10.56
N TRP A 322 3.19 7.13 10.47
CA TRP A 322 2.82 8.17 9.51
C TRP A 322 1.69 9.06 10.05
N VAL A 323 1.64 10.28 9.54
CA VAL A 323 0.51 11.19 9.61
C VAL A 323 0.01 11.45 8.19
N HIS A 324 -1.28 11.33 7.97
CA HIS A 324 -1.94 11.57 6.69
C HIS A 324 -2.85 12.79 6.78
N MET A 325 -2.70 13.70 5.86
CA MET A 325 -3.48 14.93 5.81
C MET A 325 -4.22 15.02 4.48
N LEU A 326 -5.47 15.40 4.56
CA LEU A 326 -6.29 15.79 3.44
C LEU A 326 -6.58 17.27 3.53
N PHE A 327 -6.55 17.95 2.39
CA PHE A 327 -6.81 19.39 2.29
C PHE A 327 -7.83 19.68 1.21
N ARG A 328 -8.71 20.66 1.47
CA ARG A 328 -9.49 21.34 0.46
C ARG A 328 -8.88 22.72 0.26
N LEU A 329 -8.63 23.09 -0.99
CA LEU A 329 -7.93 24.31 -1.37
C LEU A 329 -8.84 25.21 -2.22
N ASP A 330 -8.76 26.54 -2.04
CA ASP A 330 -9.51 27.55 -2.81
C ASP A 330 -8.90 27.83 -4.20
N GLY A 331 -7.84 27.15 -4.55
CA GLY A 331 -7.14 27.26 -5.83
C GLY A 331 -5.91 26.37 -5.86
N LEU A 332 -5.28 26.29 -7.02
CA LEU A 332 -4.09 25.49 -7.22
C LEU A 332 -2.85 26.25 -6.74
N PRO A 333 -2.10 25.75 -5.73
CA PRO A 333 -0.91 26.42 -5.23
C PRO A 333 0.22 26.43 -6.28
N SER A 334 1.12 27.40 -6.15
CA SER A 334 2.20 27.62 -7.08
C SER A 334 3.57 27.43 -6.44
N TYR A 335 4.49 26.76 -7.17
CA TYR A 335 5.89 26.72 -6.78
C TYR A 335 6.49 28.13 -6.75
N GLY A 336 7.30 28.41 -5.72
CA GLY A 336 8.02 29.67 -5.55
C GLY A 336 9.53 29.55 -5.77
N GLY A 337 10.23 30.68 -5.64
CA GLY A 337 11.69 30.72 -5.68
C GLY A 337 12.30 30.03 -6.91
N GLU A 338 13.32 29.23 -6.66
CA GLU A 338 14.02 28.46 -7.71
C GLU A 338 13.13 27.41 -8.40
N TRP A 339 12.00 27.04 -7.80
CA TRP A 339 11.04 26.06 -8.33
C TRP A 339 9.95 26.67 -9.21
N ALA A 340 9.85 28.01 -9.31
CA ALA A 340 8.77 28.72 -10.00
C ALA A 340 8.61 28.33 -11.47
N TRP A 341 9.67 27.88 -12.13
CA TRP A 341 9.63 27.40 -13.52
C TRP A 341 8.76 26.15 -13.71
N LEU A 342 8.53 25.35 -12.64
CA LEU A 342 7.65 24.18 -12.67
C LEU A 342 6.20 24.56 -12.96
N ASN A 343 5.79 25.80 -12.67
CA ASN A 343 4.43 26.28 -12.92
C ASN A 343 4.08 26.39 -14.43
N ARG A 344 5.04 26.25 -15.32
CA ARG A 344 4.82 26.31 -16.78
C ARG A 344 3.95 25.18 -17.32
N ASP A 345 3.91 24.04 -16.62
CA ASP A 345 3.04 22.91 -16.92
C ASP A 345 2.21 22.60 -15.68
N ILE A 346 0.88 22.63 -15.82
CA ILE A 346 -0.05 22.39 -14.71
C ILE A 346 0.18 21.01 -14.06
N HIS A 347 0.53 20.01 -14.86
CA HIS A 347 0.76 18.66 -14.38
C HIS A 347 1.94 18.56 -13.41
N ASN A 348 2.89 19.49 -13.50
CA ASN A 348 3.98 19.56 -12.52
C ASN A 348 3.49 19.85 -11.09
N ARG A 349 2.28 20.38 -10.94
CA ARG A 349 1.67 20.64 -9.61
C ARG A 349 0.97 19.43 -9.03
N PHE A 350 0.96 18.30 -9.74
CA PHE A 350 0.42 17.05 -9.20
C PHE A 350 1.16 16.60 -7.93
N GLY A 351 2.48 16.79 -7.86
CA GLY A 351 3.30 16.49 -6.68
C GLY A 351 4.10 15.21 -6.79
N GLY A 352 4.64 14.77 -5.67
CA GLY A 352 5.52 13.61 -5.54
C GLY A 352 6.17 13.54 -4.16
N ALA A 353 7.45 13.20 -4.08
CA ALA A 353 8.20 13.20 -2.83
C ALA A 353 8.86 14.56 -2.55
N ILE A 354 8.84 14.96 -1.28
CA ILE A 354 9.70 16.02 -0.74
C ILE A 354 10.62 15.34 0.28
N VAL A 355 11.89 15.28 -0.06
CA VAL A 355 12.91 14.58 0.71
C VAL A 355 14.22 15.36 0.64
N ASP A 356 14.96 15.46 1.75
CA ASP A 356 16.25 16.16 1.76
C ASP A 356 17.39 15.19 1.37
N SER A 357 17.74 14.27 2.24
CA SER A 357 18.86 13.35 2.03
C SER A 357 18.62 12.00 2.74
N PRO A 358 19.35 10.93 2.39
CA PRO A 358 19.29 9.67 3.13
C PRO A 358 19.63 9.82 4.61
N GLU A 359 20.58 10.67 4.92
CA GLU A 359 21.02 10.95 6.28
C GLU A 359 19.92 11.64 7.09
N GLN A 360 19.16 12.57 6.47
CA GLN A 360 18.01 13.19 7.11
C GLN A 360 16.87 12.19 7.33
N LEU A 361 16.63 11.31 6.36
CA LEU A 361 15.67 10.21 6.52
C LEU A 361 16.02 9.31 7.70
N GLN A 362 17.30 8.97 7.84
CA GLN A 362 17.78 8.15 8.96
C GLN A 362 17.55 8.85 10.31
N ARG A 363 17.92 10.13 10.42
CA ARG A 363 17.66 10.91 11.65
C ARG A 363 16.17 10.99 11.97
N SER A 364 15.31 11.15 10.96
CA SER A 364 13.86 11.17 11.16
C SER A 364 13.33 9.81 11.65
N PHE A 365 13.88 8.71 11.13
CA PHE A 365 13.54 7.37 11.60
C PHE A 365 14.03 7.14 13.04
N GLU A 366 15.26 7.50 13.37
CA GLU A 366 15.82 7.33 14.72
C GLU A 366 15.02 8.11 15.78
N ALA A 367 14.62 9.35 15.49
CA ALA A 367 13.75 10.12 16.38
C ALA A 367 12.39 9.42 16.55
N CYS A 368 11.79 8.97 15.46
CA CYS A 368 10.52 8.24 15.46
C CYS A 368 10.62 6.94 16.28
N ASP A 369 11.69 6.16 16.09
CA ASP A 369 11.93 4.90 16.82
C ASP A 369 12.14 5.12 18.32
N ALA A 370 12.72 6.26 18.69
CA ALA A 370 12.83 6.73 20.07
C ALA A 370 11.51 7.28 20.66
N GLY A 371 10.41 7.25 19.90
CA GLY A 371 9.11 7.82 20.32
C GLY A 371 9.06 9.35 20.29
N GLN A 372 10.00 10.00 19.62
CA GLN A 372 10.13 11.44 19.52
C GLN A 372 9.67 11.96 18.16
N LEU A 373 9.13 13.18 18.14
CA LEU A 373 8.71 13.82 16.90
C LEU A 373 9.96 14.33 16.15
N PRO A 374 10.21 13.86 14.91
CA PRO A 374 11.37 14.33 14.16
C PRO A 374 11.23 15.83 13.84
N GLU A 375 12.37 16.52 13.77
CA GLU A 375 12.40 17.94 13.39
C GLU A 375 11.90 18.15 11.96
N TRP A 376 12.17 17.20 11.08
CA TRP A 376 11.80 17.22 9.68
C TRP A 376 11.14 15.91 9.26
N PHE A 377 10.13 15.99 8.40
CA PHE A 377 9.41 14.82 7.88
C PHE A 377 9.73 14.59 6.41
N PRO A 378 10.00 13.36 5.99
CA PRO A 378 9.89 12.99 4.59
C PRO A 378 8.41 12.98 4.18
N VAL A 379 8.08 13.69 3.10
CA VAL A 379 6.69 13.93 2.69
C VAL A 379 6.41 13.32 1.33
N ALA A 380 5.31 12.54 1.23
CA ALA A 380 4.66 12.28 -0.04
C ALA A 380 3.48 13.25 -0.18
N PHE A 381 3.45 14.03 -1.25
CA PHE A 381 2.46 15.09 -1.46
C PHE A 381 1.85 14.98 -2.85
N GLN A 382 0.52 15.11 -2.94
CA GLN A 382 -0.22 15.06 -4.20
C GLN A 382 -1.39 16.06 -4.20
N ILE A 383 -1.69 16.60 -5.38
CA ILE A 383 -2.91 17.35 -5.69
C ILE A 383 -3.65 16.58 -6.79
N PRO A 384 -4.39 15.50 -6.45
CA PRO A 384 -4.97 14.59 -7.44
C PRO A 384 -6.00 15.25 -8.35
N SER A 385 -6.65 16.31 -7.92
CA SER A 385 -7.58 17.09 -8.73
C SER A 385 -6.92 17.83 -9.91
N VAL A 386 -5.59 17.90 -10.00
CA VAL A 386 -4.86 18.35 -11.20
C VAL A 386 -5.05 17.36 -12.34
N MET A 387 -5.11 16.06 -12.03
CA MET A 387 -5.28 14.98 -13.03
C MET A 387 -6.74 14.57 -13.19
N ASP A 388 -7.53 14.67 -12.13
CA ASP A 388 -8.96 14.35 -12.10
C ASP A 388 -9.78 15.50 -11.49
N PRO A 389 -10.23 16.46 -12.31
CA PRO A 389 -11.02 17.60 -11.82
C PRO A 389 -12.36 17.20 -11.18
N SER A 390 -12.85 15.96 -11.39
CA SER A 390 -14.10 15.50 -10.78
C SER A 390 -14.02 15.30 -9.26
N LEU A 391 -12.81 15.35 -8.70
CA LEU A 391 -12.57 15.15 -7.26
C LEU A 391 -12.91 16.38 -6.38
N ALA A 392 -13.09 17.56 -6.98
CA ALA A 392 -13.38 18.79 -6.26
C ALA A 392 -14.37 19.70 -7.02
N PRO A 393 -15.09 20.61 -6.34
CA PRO A 393 -15.88 21.63 -7.01
C PRO A 393 -15.03 22.52 -7.93
N ALA A 394 -15.68 23.11 -8.95
CA ALA A 394 -15.01 24.01 -9.88
C ALA A 394 -14.25 25.15 -9.16
N GLY A 395 -13.01 25.39 -9.55
CA GLY A 395 -12.14 26.39 -8.93
C GLY A 395 -11.49 25.98 -7.61
N GLN A 396 -11.85 24.80 -7.08
CA GLN A 396 -11.24 24.22 -5.88
C GLN A 396 -10.38 23.02 -6.22
N HIS A 397 -9.49 22.66 -5.29
CA HIS A 397 -8.64 21.49 -5.41
C HIS A 397 -8.65 20.68 -4.12
N ILE A 398 -8.34 19.38 -4.24
CA ILE A 398 -7.99 18.55 -3.08
C ILE A 398 -6.51 18.26 -3.13
N ALA A 399 -5.89 18.21 -1.95
CA ALA A 399 -4.52 17.74 -1.80
C ALA A 399 -4.45 16.68 -0.71
N SER A 400 -3.45 15.82 -0.81
CA SER A 400 -3.14 14.77 0.16
C SER A 400 -1.65 14.78 0.46
N ALA A 401 -1.28 14.66 1.73
CA ALA A 401 0.09 14.56 2.17
C ALA A 401 0.28 13.47 3.22
N TYR A 402 1.31 12.66 3.07
CA TYR A 402 1.83 11.77 4.11
C TYR A 402 3.13 12.34 4.64
N GLY A 403 3.22 12.54 5.96
CA GLY A 403 4.48 12.71 6.68
C GLY A 403 4.87 11.37 7.29
N PHE A 404 5.98 10.79 6.85
CA PHE A 404 6.49 9.53 7.38
C PHE A 404 7.38 9.77 8.61
N CYS A 405 7.65 8.71 9.36
CA CYS A 405 8.37 8.77 10.64
C CYS A 405 7.59 9.47 11.77
N PHE A 406 6.28 9.28 11.83
CA PHE A 406 5.47 9.71 12.97
C PHE A 406 5.71 8.77 14.18
N PRO A 407 5.91 9.29 15.42
CA PRO A 407 6.31 8.51 16.58
C PRO A 407 5.19 7.60 17.13
N CYS A 408 4.94 6.49 16.47
CA CYS A 408 3.93 5.50 16.88
C CYS A 408 4.24 4.81 18.22
N LYS A 409 5.48 4.90 18.72
CA LYS A 409 5.89 4.41 20.07
C LYS A 409 5.66 5.41 21.19
N ALA A 410 5.33 6.68 20.88
CA ALA A 410 4.97 7.67 21.89
C ALA A 410 3.73 7.23 22.68
N PRO A 411 3.56 7.68 23.95
CA PRO A 411 2.39 7.39 24.74
C PRO A 411 1.10 7.77 24.01
N LYS A 412 0.08 6.92 24.02
CA LYS A 412 -1.19 7.16 23.31
C LYS A 412 -1.85 8.50 23.69
N SER A 413 -1.70 8.90 24.96
CA SER A 413 -2.21 10.19 25.47
C SER A 413 -1.57 11.42 24.81
N GLU A 414 -0.37 11.29 24.27
CA GLU A 414 0.39 12.39 23.65
C GLU A 414 0.25 12.41 22.12
N ARG A 415 -0.08 11.27 21.49
CA ARG A 415 -0.11 11.14 20.03
C ARG A 415 -1.03 12.14 19.33
N GLY A 416 -2.16 12.53 19.96
CA GLY A 416 -3.04 13.55 19.42
C GLY A 416 -2.36 14.92 19.26
N LYS A 417 -1.64 15.36 20.29
CA LYS A 417 -0.85 16.60 20.26
C LYS A 417 0.31 16.51 19.26
N LEU A 418 1.03 15.39 19.28
CA LEU A 418 2.14 15.15 18.35
C LEU A 418 1.68 15.14 16.89
N ARG A 419 0.49 14.56 16.61
CA ARG A 419 -0.14 14.58 15.29
C ARG A 419 -0.38 15.99 14.78
N ASP A 420 -0.91 16.85 15.61
CA ASP A 420 -1.24 18.23 15.23
C ASP A 420 0.04 19.04 14.96
N ILE A 421 1.09 18.86 15.78
CA ILE A 421 2.41 19.45 15.53
C ILE A 421 3.03 18.91 14.24
N ALA A 422 2.94 17.60 13.99
CA ALA A 422 3.44 16.97 12.78
C ALA A 422 2.76 17.55 11.53
N ALA A 423 1.45 17.74 11.58
CA ALA A 423 0.68 18.31 10.48
C ALA A 423 1.15 19.73 10.14
N GLU A 424 1.35 20.59 11.14
CA GLU A 424 1.87 21.94 10.91
C GLU A 424 3.28 21.94 10.30
N ARG A 425 4.17 21.07 10.78
CA ARG A 425 5.52 20.89 10.17
C ARG A 425 5.45 20.44 8.71
N VAL A 426 4.55 19.51 8.38
CA VAL A 426 4.37 19.05 6.99
C VAL A 426 3.82 20.18 6.11
N ILE A 427 2.86 21.00 6.62
CA ILE A 427 2.37 22.18 5.91
C ILE A 427 3.51 23.18 5.68
N ASP A 428 4.40 23.39 6.65
CA ASP A 428 5.57 24.28 6.51
C ASP A 428 6.55 23.74 5.46
N ILE A 429 6.82 22.44 5.45
CA ILE A 429 7.67 21.79 4.44
C ILE A 429 7.11 22.00 3.02
N ILE A 430 5.80 21.78 2.82
CA ILE A 430 5.15 21.99 1.52
C ILE A 430 5.20 23.49 1.15
N SER A 431 4.94 24.38 2.12
CA SER A 431 4.95 25.83 1.90
C SER A 431 6.34 26.37 1.56
N GLY A 432 7.40 25.68 1.96
CA GLY A 432 8.77 26.00 1.53
C GLY A 432 8.98 25.90 0.03
N TYR A 433 8.23 25.03 -0.64
CA TYR A 433 8.23 24.88 -2.11
C TYR A 433 7.09 25.61 -2.80
N MET A 434 5.92 25.68 -2.17
CA MET A 434 4.71 26.35 -2.63
C MET A 434 4.27 27.41 -1.63
N PRO A 435 4.80 28.64 -1.67
CA PRO A 435 4.61 29.65 -0.60
C PRO A 435 3.16 30.02 -0.33
N ASP A 436 2.28 29.90 -1.30
CA ASP A 436 0.85 30.18 -1.17
C ASP A 436 0.02 28.97 -0.68
N PHE A 437 0.62 27.79 -0.48
CA PHE A 437 -0.10 26.57 -0.09
C PHE A 437 -0.91 26.75 1.19
N ARG A 438 -0.28 27.22 2.27
CA ARG A 438 -0.95 27.44 3.57
C ARG A 438 -2.15 28.38 3.45
N ALA A 439 -2.01 29.47 2.71
CA ALA A 439 -3.07 30.47 2.54
C ALA A 439 -4.27 29.96 1.74
N ARG A 440 -4.07 28.93 0.91
CA ARG A 440 -5.13 28.32 0.09
C ARG A 440 -5.93 27.23 0.81
N ILE A 441 -5.54 26.84 2.02
CA ILE A 441 -6.25 25.78 2.76
C ILE A 441 -7.58 26.33 3.28
N ILE A 442 -8.70 25.80 2.77
CA ILE A 442 -10.05 26.09 3.25
C ILE A 442 -10.41 25.14 4.40
N ASP A 443 -10.16 23.84 4.19
CA ASP A 443 -10.44 22.78 5.16
C ASP A 443 -9.27 21.80 5.22
N LYS A 444 -9.04 21.20 6.38
CA LYS A 444 -8.07 20.12 6.56
C LYS A 444 -8.62 19.01 7.47
N ALA A 445 -8.27 17.77 7.16
CA ALA A 445 -8.48 16.62 8.03
C ALA A 445 -7.14 15.90 8.24
N ILE A 446 -6.85 15.54 9.49
CA ILE A 446 -5.57 14.97 9.90
C ILE A 446 -5.81 13.61 10.53
N PHE A 447 -5.18 12.60 9.98
CA PHE A 447 -5.25 11.22 10.41
C PHE A 447 -3.87 10.74 10.85
N SER A 448 -3.83 9.80 11.77
CA SER A 448 -2.62 9.06 12.15
C SER A 448 -2.90 7.57 12.05
N SER A 449 -1.88 6.75 12.31
CA SER A 449 -2.03 5.30 12.43
C SER A 449 -3.14 4.88 13.40
N ASP A 450 -3.36 5.62 14.51
CA ASP A 450 -4.44 5.31 15.47
C ASP A 450 -5.85 5.42 14.82
N HIS A 451 -6.03 6.35 13.88
CA HIS A 451 -7.28 6.46 13.12
C HIS A 451 -7.46 5.26 12.18
N PHE A 452 -6.39 4.81 11.51
CA PHE A 452 -6.47 3.64 10.64
C PHE A 452 -6.74 2.36 11.45
N ALA A 453 -6.13 2.22 12.62
CA ALA A 453 -6.44 1.13 13.54
C ALA A 453 -7.93 1.11 13.89
N SER A 454 -8.52 2.26 14.22
CA SER A 454 -9.93 2.38 14.55
C SER A 454 -10.84 2.17 13.34
N MET A 455 -10.58 2.88 12.23
CA MET A 455 -11.45 2.89 11.04
C MET A 455 -11.41 1.58 10.26
N HIS A 456 -10.24 0.97 10.13
CA HIS A 456 -10.03 -0.20 9.27
C HIS A 456 -9.73 -1.48 10.05
N GLY A 457 -9.49 -1.38 11.36
CA GLY A 457 -9.12 -2.51 12.20
C GLY A 457 -7.70 -3.02 11.95
N ALA A 458 -6.86 -2.21 11.30
CA ALA A 458 -5.46 -2.53 11.04
C ALA A 458 -4.65 -2.49 12.34
N THR A 459 -3.90 -3.53 12.62
CA THR A 459 -3.05 -3.62 13.81
C THR A 459 -2.00 -2.50 13.78
N GLU A 460 -1.88 -1.72 14.87
CA GLU A 460 -1.01 -0.54 15.00
C GLU A 460 -1.21 0.51 13.86
N GLY A 461 -2.32 0.44 13.12
CA GLY A 461 -2.57 1.30 11.97
C GLY A 461 -1.62 1.06 10.79
N ASP A 462 -1.03 -0.11 10.73
CA ASP A 462 -0.14 -0.52 9.63
C ASP A 462 -0.95 -0.78 8.36
N PHE A 463 -0.79 0.06 7.35
CA PHE A 463 -1.48 -0.08 6.07
C PHE A 463 -0.91 -1.21 5.19
N THR A 464 0.21 -1.82 5.60
CA THR A 464 0.84 -2.93 4.88
C THR A 464 0.42 -4.31 5.39
N HIS A 465 -0.30 -4.36 6.52
CA HIS A 465 -0.70 -5.61 7.19
C HIS A 465 0.50 -6.54 7.49
N GLY A 466 1.56 -5.96 7.99
CA GLY A 466 2.88 -6.56 8.21
C GLY A 466 3.93 -5.91 7.31
N LEU A 467 4.96 -5.33 7.91
CA LEU A 467 5.96 -4.50 7.24
C LEU A 467 6.58 -5.20 6.01
N ILE A 468 6.92 -4.42 4.98
CA ILE A 468 7.73 -4.91 3.86
C ILE A 468 9.19 -5.02 4.33
N HIS A 469 9.50 -6.15 4.93
CA HIS A 469 10.80 -6.51 5.43
C HIS A 469 11.01 -8.03 5.25
N PRO A 470 12.22 -8.55 5.05
CA PRO A 470 12.46 -9.98 4.83
C PRO A 470 11.78 -10.90 5.84
N GLU A 471 11.69 -10.48 7.10
CA GLU A 471 11.03 -11.22 8.18
C GLU A 471 9.51 -11.38 8.02
N ASN A 472 8.90 -10.58 7.15
CA ASN A 472 7.45 -10.55 6.90
C ASN A 472 7.07 -10.79 5.45
N MET A 473 8.01 -11.19 4.58
CA MET A 473 7.76 -11.37 3.15
C MET A 473 8.02 -12.82 2.71
N LEU A 474 7.57 -13.18 1.54
CA LEU A 474 7.71 -14.52 0.97
C LEU A 474 7.09 -15.60 1.90
N ALA A 475 7.82 -16.69 2.17
CA ALA A 475 7.35 -17.76 3.05
C ALA A 475 7.06 -17.29 4.49
N ALA A 476 7.74 -16.25 4.99
CA ALA A 476 7.45 -15.66 6.30
C ALA A 476 6.06 -14.99 6.35
N ARG A 477 5.47 -14.67 5.18
CA ARG A 477 4.11 -14.14 5.07
C ARG A 477 3.04 -15.23 4.96
N ALA A 478 3.41 -16.50 4.88
CA ALA A 478 2.51 -17.64 4.92
C ALA A 478 2.35 -18.16 6.36
N MET A 479 1.21 -18.72 6.68
CA MET A 479 0.97 -19.38 7.99
C MET A 479 1.13 -20.89 7.91
N VAL A 480 0.91 -21.45 6.73
CA VAL A 480 1.03 -22.90 6.46
C VAL A 480 2.02 -23.08 5.31
N PRO A 481 3.01 -23.97 5.46
CA PRO A 481 3.91 -24.31 4.37
C PRO A 481 3.14 -24.75 3.11
N GLY A 482 3.55 -24.26 1.97
CA GLY A 482 2.94 -24.65 0.69
C GLY A 482 1.65 -23.91 0.32
N SER A 483 1.14 -23.00 1.17
CA SER A 483 0.00 -22.14 0.84
C SER A 483 0.23 -20.70 1.27
N ALA A 484 -0.22 -19.78 0.44
CA ALA A 484 -0.23 -18.35 0.79
C ALA A 484 -1.43 -17.96 1.67
N HIS A 485 -2.52 -18.71 1.63
CA HIS A 485 -3.84 -18.29 2.12
C HIS A 485 -4.42 -19.17 3.21
N ARG A 486 -4.03 -20.44 3.27
CA ARG A 486 -4.48 -21.36 4.34
C ARG A 486 -3.98 -20.91 5.70
N THR A 487 -4.80 -21.16 6.70
CA THR A 487 -4.42 -21.01 8.10
C THR A 487 -4.35 -22.39 8.77
N PRO A 488 -3.73 -22.51 9.94
CA PRO A 488 -3.80 -23.75 10.72
C PRO A 488 -5.20 -24.13 11.20
N ILE A 489 -6.16 -23.19 11.12
CA ILE A 489 -7.57 -23.42 11.46
C ILE A 489 -8.33 -23.83 10.20
N GLU A 490 -8.86 -25.05 10.20
CA GLU A 490 -9.64 -25.54 9.08
C GLU A 490 -10.89 -24.68 8.85
N GLY A 491 -11.22 -24.42 7.59
CA GLY A 491 -12.32 -23.54 7.19
C GLY A 491 -11.99 -22.03 7.26
N LEU A 492 -10.83 -21.63 7.80
CA LEU A 492 -10.41 -20.22 7.85
C LEU A 492 -9.26 -19.93 6.88
N TYR A 493 -9.42 -18.88 6.08
CA TYR A 493 -8.43 -18.40 5.11
C TYR A 493 -8.12 -16.92 5.32
N LEU A 494 -6.91 -16.50 4.93
CA LEU A 494 -6.55 -15.08 4.81
C LEU A 494 -6.59 -14.68 3.33
N CYS A 495 -7.25 -13.57 3.00
CA CYS A 495 -7.35 -13.09 1.63
C CYS A 495 -6.83 -11.67 1.42
N GLY A 496 -6.33 -11.03 2.49
CA GLY A 496 -5.88 -9.65 2.49
C GLY A 496 -4.38 -9.47 2.22
N SER A 497 -3.91 -8.25 2.39
CA SER A 497 -2.50 -7.86 2.26
C SER A 497 -1.56 -8.57 3.24
N ALA A 498 -2.10 -9.21 4.30
CA ALA A 498 -1.35 -10.05 5.24
C ALA A 498 -0.85 -11.36 4.62
N CYS A 499 -1.26 -11.71 3.40
CA CYS A 499 -0.85 -12.89 2.66
C CYS A 499 0.22 -12.55 1.61
N HIS A 500 0.94 -13.57 1.14
CA HIS A 500 1.70 -13.43 -0.11
C HIS A 500 0.73 -13.14 -1.28
N PRO A 501 1.06 -12.25 -2.21
CA PRO A 501 2.34 -11.57 -2.44
C PRO A 501 2.62 -10.35 -1.54
N GLY A 502 1.65 -9.88 -0.79
CA GLY A 502 1.85 -8.78 0.13
C GLY A 502 1.01 -7.54 -0.19
N PRO A 503 1.39 -6.38 0.39
CA PRO A 503 0.60 -5.15 0.32
C PRO A 503 0.66 -4.47 -1.05
N GLY A 504 -0.27 -3.54 -1.25
CA GLY A 504 -0.47 -2.76 -2.46
C GLY A 504 -1.90 -2.92 -2.98
N VAL A 505 -2.38 -1.95 -3.76
CA VAL A 505 -3.71 -2.05 -4.39
C VAL A 505 -3.58 -2.85 -5.68
N THR A 506 -3.29 -4.14 -5.53
CA THR A 506 -3.04 -5.08 -6.63
C THR A 506 -4.19 -6.06 -6.87
N PHE A 507 -5.07 -6.24 -5.90
CA PHE A 507 -6.14 -7.26 -5.88
C PHE A 507 -5.62 -8.71 -5.90
N MET A 508 -4.31 -8.91 -6.04
CA MET A 508 -3.70 -10.24 -6.21
C MET A 508 -3.88 -11.17 -5.00
N PRO A 509 -3.67 -10.74 -3.73
CA PRO A 509 -3.92 -11.63 -2.60
C PRO A 509 -5.35 -12.18 -2.59
N GLY A 510 -6.34 -11.31 -2.84
CA GLY A 510 -7.73 -11.73 -2.91
C GLY A 510 -8.03 -12.64 -4.10
N TYR A 511 -7.51 -12.31 -5.28
CA TYR A 511 -7.66 -13.13 -6.48
C TYR A 511 -7.09 -14.54 -6.28
N ASN A 512 -5.87 -14.64 -5.77
CA ASN A 512 -5.20 -15.92 -5.50
C ASN A 512 -5.94 -16.73 -4.44
N CYS A 513 -6.40 -16.08 -3.36
CA CYS A 513 -7.19 -16.73 -2.31
C CYS A 513 -8.50 -17.30 -2.87
N GLY A 514 -9.22 -16.51 -3.69
CA GLY A 514 -10.45 -16.99 -4.32
C GLY A 514 -10.23 -18.24 -5.17
N LEU A 515 -9.14 -18.29 -5.95
CA LEU A 515 -8.79 -19.47 -6.75
C LEU A 515 -8.38 -20.68 -5.90
N GLU A 516 -7.68 -20.49 -4.79
CA GLU A 516 -7.31 -21.57 -3.89
C GLU A 516 -8.53 -22.14 -3.16
N VAL A 517 -9.41 -21.26 -2.65
CA VAL A 517 -10.64 -21.65 -1.96
C VAL A 517 -11.60 -22.37 -2.91
N GLU A 518 -11.70 -21.93 -4.15
CA GLU A 518 -12.55 -22.59 -5.17
C GLU A 518 -12.16 -24.06 -5.36
N ARG A 519 -10.85 -24.36 -5.47
CA ARG A 519 -10.37 -25.75 -5.58
C ARG A 519 -10.78 -26.58 -4.36
N VAL A 520 -10.72 -25.99 -3.17
CA VAL A 520 -11.14 -26.69 -1.93
C VAL A 520 -12.64 -26.94 -1.90
N LEU A 521 -13.45 -25.98 -2.35
CA LEU A 521 -14.89 -26.12 -2.41
C LEU A 521 -15.36 -27.15 -3.46
N ASP A 522 -14.59 -27.35 -4.52
CA ASP A 522 -14.79 -28.40 -5.53
C ASP A 522 -14.41 -29.81 -5.03
N GLY A 523 -13.74 -29.94 -3.89
CA GLY A 523 -13.31 -31.21 -3.34
C GLY A 523 -12.01 -31.73 -3.98
N ALA A 524 -11.19 -30.87 -4.54
CA ALA A 524 -9.89 -31.16 -5.14
C ALA A 524 -8.73 -31.00 -4.13
#